data_16470140d50b8638095990c38c894231
#
_entry.id   16470140d50b8638095990c38c894231
#
_cell.length_a   1.000
_cell.length_b   1.000
_cell.length_c   1.000
_cell.angle_alpha   90.00
_cell.angle_beta   90.00
_cell.angle_gamma   90.00
#
_symmetry.space_group_name_H-M   'P 1'
#
loop_
_entity.id
_entity.type
_entity.pdbx_description
1 polymer ?
#
loop_
_entity_poly.entity_id
_entity_poly.type
_entity_poly.pdbx_seq_one_letter_code
_entity_poly.pdbx_strand_id
1 'polypeptide(L)'
;MIVMNKKEPNTTASLARRRFFQAGAALSAATLVTQGAQAAKSAHPDKVVSQEHWTTRDSDGVPIELFMWRKMIPGMINKASKGTILFVHGSSMAGTPVFDLQVPGKPQYSTMDHFARLGFDTWCLDNEGYCRSSKSRSINFNIANGADDLAAVSAYILKTTKQKQLMLYGLSSGALKAALFAERFPERVNRIALDAFVWTGEGSPTLENRRKRIGEWSGTNRRGIDRAMIQSIFTRDHPGTADADVVNAFADAILKLDSSVPTGSYVDMSINLPVCQPEKLKAPVMIMRGQFDGIASFKDLLNYFEKLPNPDKRFVVMPGVAHSSLHEKNLSIVYNVLESFFQEPSPVYVG
;
A
#
# COMPACT_ATOMS: atom_id res chain seq x y z
N MET A 1 58.18 27.44 -32.39
CA MET A 1 59.39 26.64 -32.42
C MET A 1 58.93 25.22 -32.25
N ILE A 2 58.66 24.52 -33.39
CA ILE A 2 59.42 23.37 -33.87
C ILE A 2 59.19 22.14 -32.98
N VAL A 3 58.76 20.91 -33.38
CA VAL A 3 58.60 20.29 -34.70
C VAL A 3 57.74 19.03 -34.51
N MET A 4 56.98 18.74 -35.52
CA MET A 4 56.33 17.47 -35.87
C MET A 4 57.21 16.22 -35.72
N ASN A 5 56.60 15.05 -35.51
CA ASN A 5 56.73 14.02 -36.54
C ASN A 5 55.72 12.86 -36.42
N LYS A 6 55.12 12.61 -37.56
CA LYS A 6 54.34 11.48 -38.03
C LYS A 6 55.12 10.16 -38.04
N LYS A 7 54.41 9.03 -37.96
CA LYS A 7 54.44 7.95 -38.99
C LYS A 7 53.44 6.84 -38.69
N GLU A 8 52.47 6.69 -39.58
CA GLU A 8 51.89 5.43 -40.05
C GLU A 8 52.80 4.86 -41.19
N PRO A 9 52.50 3.76 -41.91
CA PRO A 9 51.68 2.55 -41.69
C PRO A 9 52.45 1.26 -42.17
N ASN A 10 51.82 0.06 -42.17
CA ASN A 10 51.89 -0.94 -43.25
C ASN A 10 51.05 -2.17 -42.87
N THR A 11 50.02 -2.46 -43.56
CA THR A 11 49.65 -3.28 -44.76
C THR A 11 50.49 -4.51 -45.05
N THR A 12 49.80 -5.65 -45.18
CA THR A 12 49.73 -6.61 -46.30
C THR A 12 49.04 -7.88 -45.80
N ALA A 13 47.89 -8.28 -46.29
CA ALA A 13 47.44 -8.80 -47.58
C ALA A 13 47.97 -10.21 -47.85
N SER A 14 47.13 -11.16 -48.03
CA SER A 14 46.82 -11.89 -49.27
C SER A 14 46.32 -13.33 -49.02
N LEU A 15 45.17 -13.64 -49.57
CA LEU A 15 44.87 -14.50 -50.76
C LEU A 15 44.90 -16.01 -50.49
N ALA A 16 43.71 -16.62 -50.43
CA ALA A 16 43.00 -17.27 -51.53
C ALA A 16 43.39 -18.70 -51.88
N ARG A 17 42.40 -19.58 -51.92
CA ARG A 17 42.03 -20.55 -53.00
C ARG A 17 41.00 -21.56 -52.39
N ARG A 18 39.81 -21.52 -52.84
CA ARG A 18 39.06 -22.22 -53.90
C ARG A 18 39.25 -23.72 -54.02
N ARG A 19 38.11 -24.41 -53.93
CA ARG A 19 37.54 -25.52 -54.76
C ARG A 19 37.21 -26.74 -53.90
N PHE A 20 36.20 -27.58 -54.12
CA PHE A 20 35.05 -27.76 -55.00
C PHE A 20 34.27 -28.98 -54.47
N PHE A 21 32.94 -28.98 -54.66
CA PHE A 21 31.99 -30.09 -54.84
C PHE A 21 32.03 -31.33 -53.92
N GLN A 22 30.91 -31.74 -53.31
CA GLN A 22 29.83 -32.50 -53.93
C GLN A 22 28.62 -32.64 -52.99
N ALA A 23 27.48 -32.81 -53.64
CA ALA A 23 26.15 -32.95 -53.06
C ALA A 23 25.99 -34.22 -52.22
N GLY A 24 25.25 -34.09 -51.14
CA GLY A 24 24.66 -35.20 -50.40
C GLY A 24 23.39 -34.72 -49.74
N ALA A 25 22.26 -35.04 -50.36
CA ALA A 25 20.96 -34.79 -49.79
C ALA A 25 20.78 -35.69 -48.58
N ALA A 26 20.67 -35.07 -47.40
CA ALA A 26 20.12 -35.72 -46.20
C ALA A 26 18.97 -34.87 -45.68
N LEU A 27 17.78 -35.41 -45.82
CA LEU A 27 16.60 -34.89 -45.12
C LEU A 27 16.89 -34.93 -43.61
N SER A 28 17.10 -33.77 -43.02
CA SER A 28 17.04 -33.62 -41.58
C SER A 28 15.68 -33.05 -41.24
N ALA A 29 14.83 -33.88 -40.67
CA ALA A 29 13.59 -33.50 -40.08
C ALA A 29 13.88 -32.41 -39.01
N ALA A 30 13.46 -31.20 -39.28
CA ALA A 30 13.43 -30.13 -38.32
C ALA A 30 12.35 -30.50 -37.26
N THR A 31 12.82 -31.06 -36.16
CA THR A 31 11.98 -31.19 -34.96
C THR A 31 11.76 -29.76 -34.42
N LEU A 32 10.61 -29.17 -34.73
CA LEU A 32 10.09 -28.04 -34.02
C LEU A 32 9.90 -28.44 -32.55
N VAL A 33 10.88 -28.10 -31.74
CA VAL A 33 10.70 -28.06 -30.29
C VAL A 33 9.76 -26.89 -30.03
N THR A 34 8.47 -27.15 -30.07
CA THR A 34 7.49 -26.30 -29.38
C THR A 34 7.88 -26.34 -27.92
N GLN A 35 8.52 -25.27 -27.45
CA GLN A 35 8.54 -24.96 -26.02
C GLN A 35 7.09 -24.72 -25.62
N GLY A 36 6.41 -25.82 -25.29
CA GLY A 36 5.16 -25.79 -24.60
C GLY A 36 5.39 -25.01 -23.31
N ALA A 37 4.70 -23.89 -23.20
CA ALA A 37 4.51 -23.22 -21.94
C ALA A 37 4.04 -24.28 -20.95
N GLN A 38 4.94 -24.74 -20.09
CA GLN A 38 4.60 -25.58 -18.97
C GLN A 38 3.75 -24.75 -18.06
N ALA A 39 2.43 -24.82 -18.28
CA ALA A 39 1.46 -24.31 -17.32
C ALA A 39 1.83 -24.94 -15.97
N ALA A 40 2.24 -24.10 -15.03
CA ALA A 40 2.55 -24.50 -13.68
C ALA A 40 1.40 -25.33 -13.14
N LYS A 41 1.63 -26.62 -12.95
CA LYS A 41 0.69 -27.54 -12.34
C LYS A 41 0.31 -27.01 -10.97
N SER A 42 -0.96 -26.68 -10.85
CA SER A 42 -1.81 -26.55 -9.65
C SER A 42 -1.08 -26.35 -8.32
N ALA A 43 -0.93 -25.09 -7.95
CA ALA A 43 -0.95 -24.74 -6.54
C ALA A 43 -2.18 -25.39 -5.90
N HIS A 44 -2.04 -25.95 -4.68
CA HIS A 44 -3.15 -26.42 -3.88
C HIS A 44 -4.28 -25.40 -3.94
N PRO A 45 -5.52 -25.79 -4.26
CA PRO A 45 -6.63 -24.87 -4.50
C PRO A 45 -6.91 -23.92 -3.31
N ASP A 46 -6.37 -24.26 -2.13
CA ASP A 46 -6.59 -23.53 -0.88
C ASP A 46 -5.34 -22.75 -0.39
N LYS A 47 -4.29 -22.65 -1.22
CA LYS A 47 -3.07 -21.92 -0.84
C LYS A 47 -3.17 -20.46 -1.25
N VAL A 48 -2.86 -19.57 -0.29
CA VAL A 48 -2.66 -18.13 -0.60
C VAL A 48 -1.49 -17.99 -1.55
N VAL A 49 -1.70 -17.30 -2.65
CA VAL A 49 -0.65 -16.92 -3.63
C VAL A 49 -0.44 -15.43 -3.58
N SER A 50 0.80 -15.02 -3.88
CA SER A 50 1.22 -13.63 -3.93
C SER A 50 1.59 -13.23 -5.34
N GLN A 51 1.27 -11.99 -5.75
CA GLN A 51 1.57 -11.45 -7.06
C GLN A 51 2.02 -9.99 -6.96
N GLU A 52 3.06 -9.64 -7.72
CA GLU A 52 3.48 -8.25 -7.92
C GLU A 52 2.73 -7.67 -9.12
N HIS A 53 2.29 -6.42 -8.96
CA HIS A 53 1.64 -5.67 -10.02
C HIS A 53 2.19 -4.25 -10.06
N TRP A 54 2.08 -3.64 -11.24
CA TRP A 54 2.52 -2.26 -11.47
C TRP A 54 1.47 -1.51 -12.27
N THR A 55 1.34 -0.24 -11.98
CA THR A 55 0.58 0.72 -12.80
C THR A 55 1.33 2.03 -12.85
N THR A 56 0.94 2.89 -13.80
CA THR A 56 1.56 4.21 -13.97
C THR A 56 0.48 5.27 -13.93
N ARG A 57 0.76 6.41 -13.30
CA ARG A 57 0.02 7.65 -13.48
C ARG A 57 0.93 8.73 -14.03
N ASP A 58 0.34 9.69 -14.70
CA ASP A 58 1.05 10.92 -15.06
C ASP A 58 0.91 11.98 -13.96
N SER A 59 1.95 12.75 -13.75
CA SER A 59 1.92 13.93 -12.92
C SER A 59 2.76 15.02 -13.56
N ASP A 60 2.11 15.98 -14.21
CA ASP A 60 2.72 17.09 -14.92
C ASP A 60 3.74 16.63 -15.98
N GLY A 61 3.39 15.59 -16.74
CA GLY A 61 4.24 14.99 -17.77
C GLY A 61 5.33 14.05 -17.24
N VAL A 62 5.36 13.77 -15.93
CA VAL A 62 6.29 12.82 -15.32
C VAL A 62 5.55 11.50 -15.03
N PRO A 63 5.96 10.36 -15.63
CA PRO A 63 5.37 9.06 -15.34
C PRO A 63 5.80 8.60 -13.94
N ILE A 64 4.80 8.22 -13.12
CA ILE A 64 4.98 7.71 -11.78
C ILE A 64 4.58 6.24 -11.75
N GLU A 65 5.54 5.37 -11.58
CA GLU A 65 5.30 3.94 -11.42
C GLU A 65 4.90 3.62 -9.99
N LEU A 66 3.80 2.90 -9.82
CA LEU A 66 3.22 2.51 -8.54
C LEU A 66 3.22 1.00 -8.41
N PHE A 67 3.88 0.51 -7.38
CA PHE A 67 3.91 -0.90 -7.01
C PHE A 67 2.67 -1.29 -6.24
N MET A 68 2.16 -2.50 -6.54
CA MET A 68 1.08 -3.14 -5.81
C MET A 68 1.44 -4.59 -5.49
N TRP A 69 1.06 -5.03 -4.30
CA TRP A 69 1.15 -6.41 -3.86
C TRP A 69 -0.24 -7.00 -3.72
N ARG A 70 -0.48 -8.17 -4.29
CA ARG A 70 -1.74 -8.88 -4.25
C ARG A 70 -1.60 -10.21 -3.56
N LYS A 71 -2.56 -10.58 -2.71
CA LYS A 71 -2.66 -11.94 -2.13
C LYS A 71 -4.09 -12.44 -2.22
N MET A 72 -4.24 -13.70 -2.64
CA MET A 72 -5.55 -14.33 -2.83
C MET A 72 -5.44 -15.85 -2.80
N ILE A 73 -6.57 -16.53 -2.68
CA ILE A 73 -6.71 -17.96 -2.98
C ILE A 73 -7.41 -18.08 -4.33
N PRO A 74 -6.73 -18.52 -5.42
CA PRO A 74 -7.29 -18.48 -6.78
C PRO A 74 -8.62 -19.24 -6.92
N GLY A 75 -8.76 -20.38 -6.23
CA GLY A 75 -9.99 -21.18 -6.25
C GLY A 75 -11.19 -20.46 -5.64
N MET A 76 -10.98 -19.62 -4.63
CA MET A 76 -12.04 -18.84 -3.98
C MET A 76 -12.45 -17.62 -4.81
N ILE A 77 -11.49 -16.93 -5.44
CA ILE A 77 -11.78 -15.76 -6.28
C ILE A 77 -12.68 -16.13 -7.46
N ASN A 78 -12.45 -17.29 -8.07
CA ASN A 78 -13.22 -17.72 -9.23
C ASN A 78 -14.62 -18.27 -8.89
N LYS A 79 -14.86 -18.70 -7.64
CA LYS A 79 -16.10 -19.38 -7.23
C LYS A 79 -17.01 -18.55 -6.33
N ALA A 80 -16.44 -17.80 -5.43
CA ALA A 80 -17.19 -17.08 -4.39
C ALA A 80 -16.35 -15.94 -3.79
N SER A 81 -15.87 -15.02 -4.63
CA SER A 81 -15.15 -13.85 -4.12
C SER A 81 -16.06 -13.02 -3.23
N LYS A 82 -15.59 -12.73 -2.01
CA LYS A 82 -16.25 -11.78 -1.09
C LYS A 82 -16.00 -10.32 -1.46
N GLY A 83 -15.27 -10.05 -2.54
CA GLY A 83 -14.90 -8.72 -3.00
C GLY A 83 -13.39 -8.48 -2.93
N THR A 84 -13.00 -7.28 -3.27
CA THR A 84 -11.60 -6.85 -3.34
C THR A 84 -11.34 -5.78 -2.28
N ILE A 85 -10.32 -5.99 -1.45
CA ILE A 85 -9.88 -5.02 -0.42
C ILE A 85 -8.58 -4.37 -0.87
N LEU A 86 -8.54 -3.04 -0.87
CA LEU A 86 -7.31 -2.26 -1.04
C LEU A 86 -6.90 -1.65 0.31
N PHE A 87 -5.71 -2.04 0.78
CA PHE A 87 -5.09 -1.55 2.00
C PHE A 87 -4.17 -0.36 1.70
N VAL A 88 -4.33 0.75 2.44
CA VAL A 88 -3.64 2.03 2.24
C VAL A 88 -2.78 2.37 3.45
N HIS A 89 -1.46 2.41 3.25
CA HIS A 89 -0.49 2.60 4.32
C HIS A 89 -0.38 4.04 4.82
N GLY A 90 0.11 4.18 6.06
CA GLY A 90 0.39 5.46 6.72
C GLY A 90 1.63 6.19 6.18
N SER A 91 2.11 7.17 6.95
CA SER A 91 3.15 8.12 6.51
C SER A 91 4.59 7.68 6.79
N SER A 92 4.81 6.57 7.49
CA SER A 92 6.16 6.19 7.92
C SER A 92 6.64 4.86 7.37
N MET A 93 5.83 4.18 6.56
CA MET A 93 6.08 2.82 6.09
C MET A 93 5.30 2.53 4.81
N ALA A 94 5.78 1.54 4.02
CA ALA A 94 5.17 1.08 2.79
C ALA A 94 4.10 -0.01 3.02
N GLY A 95 3.41 -0.43 1.95
CA GLY A 95 2.27 -1.34 2.03
C GLY A 95 2.62 -2.72 2.56
N THR A 96 3.61 -3.40 1.98
CA THR A 96 3.92 -4.79 2.37
C THR A 96 4.38 -4.96 3.81
N PRO A 97 5.26 -4.12 4.39
CA PRO A 97 5.61 -4.23 5.82
C PRO A 97 4.42 -4.08 6.75
N VAL A 98 3.42 -3.26 6.36
CA VAL A 98 2.24 -3.01 7.19
C VAL A 98 1.22 -4.13 7.05
N PHE A 99 0.91 -4.56 5.83
CA PHE A 99 -0.25 -5.42 5.58
C PHE A 99 0.10 -6.88 5.32
N ASP A 100 1.36 -7.19 5.04
CA ASP A 100 1.86 -8.55 4.84
C ASP A 100 3.09 -8.83 5.72
N LEU A 101 3.06 -8.40 6.98
CA LEU A 101 4.16 -8.62 7.90
C LEU A 101 4.36 -10.10 8.18
N GLN A 102 5.58 -10.58 7.94
CA GLN A 102 5.98 -11.94 8.21
C GLN A 102 6.74 -12.01 9.54
N VAL A 103 6.09 -12.53 10.57
CA VAL A 103 6.71 -12.73 11.89
C VAL A 103 6.92 -14.23 12.10
N PRO A 104 8.16 -14.72 12.35
CA PRO A 104 8.42 -16.14 12.59
C PRO A 104 7.53 -16.72 13.69
N GLY A 105 6.82 -17.81 13.40
CA GLY A 105 5.91 -18.45 14.34
C GLY A 105 4.59 -17.73 14.62
N LYS A 106 4.36 -16.56 14.00
CA LYS A 106 3.16 -15.74 14.22
C LYS A 106 2.52 -15.32 12.88
N PRO A 107 1.97 -16.26 12.08
CA PRO A 107 1.44 -15.97 10.74
C PRO A 107 0.21 -15.04 10.74
N GLN A 108 -0.43 -14.85 11.89
CA GLN A 108 -1.58 -13.95 12.03
C GLN A 108 -1.27 -12.48 11.76
N TYR A 109 0.01 -12.06 11.77
CA TYR A 109 0.39 -10.67 11.50
C TYR A 109 0.42 -10.30 10.01
N SER A 110 0.20 -11.25 9.10
CA SER A 110 -0.15 -10.92 7.72
C SER A 110 -1.65 -10.69 7.58
N THR A 111 -2.06 -9.43 7.60
CA THR A 111 -3.45 -9.02 7.38
C THR A 111 -3.96 -9.47 6.01
N MET A 112 -3.12 -9.37 4.98
CA MET A 112 -3.47 -9.82 3.63
C MET A 112 -3.71 -11.32 3.56
N ASP A 113 -2.88 -12.14 4.22
CA ASP A 113 -3.11 -13.59 4.30
C ASP A 113 -4.41 -13.92 5.02
N HIS A 114 -4.70 -13.22 6.12
CA HIS A 114 -5.90 -13.42 6.90
C HIS A 114 -7.16 -13.21 6.03
N PHE A 115 -7.29 -12.06 5.39
CA PHE A 115 -8.44 -11.76 4.54
C PHE A 115 -8.48 -12.61 3.25
N ALA A 116 -7.32 -12.98 2.67
CA ALA A 116 -7.28 -13.90 1.54
C ALA A 116 -7.84 -15.28 1.89
N ARG A 117 -7.54 -15.82 3.10
CA ARG A 117 -8.13 -17.08 3.60
C ARG A 117 -9.63 -16.99 3.84
N LEU A 118 -10.16 -15.81 4.09
CA LEU A 118 -11.61 -15.57 4.17
C LEU A 118 -12.30 -15.47 2.80
N GLY A 119 -11.54 -15.47 1.69
CA GLY A 119 -12.07 -15.41 0.33
C GLY A 119 -12.08 -14.02 -0.30
N PHE A 120 -11.41 -13.05 0.29
CA PHE A 120 -11.19 -11.74 -0.33
C PHE A 120 -9.99 -11.76 -1.28
N ASP A 121 -10.04 -10.90 -2.29
CA ASP A 121 -8.90 -10.53 -3.12
C ASP A 121 -8.23 -9.31 -2.48
N THR A 122 -7.06 -9.50 -1.89
CA THR A 122 -6.39 -8.48 -1.07
C THR A 122 -5.26 -7.81 -1.82
N TRP A 123 -5.22 -6.49 -1.77
CA TRP A 123 -4.23 -5.64 -2.42
C TRP A 123 -3.70 -4.61 -1.45
N CYS A 124 -2.41 -4.29 -1.54
CA CYS A 124 -1.86 -3.07 -0.98
C CYS A 124 -0.98 -2.38 -2.02
N LEU A 125 -0.72 -1.09 -1.82
CA LEU A 125 0.17 -0.31 -2.68
C LEU A 125 1.35 0.21 -1.87
N ASP A 126 2.44 0.53 -2.56
CA ASP A 126 3.43 1.49 -2.10
C ASP A 126 3.11 2.83 -2.77
N ASN A 127 2.82 3.88 -2.00
CA ASN A 127 2.59 5.20 -2.57
C ASN A 127 3.88 5.76 -3.20
N GLU A 128 3.77 6.76 -4.09
CA GLU A 128 4.92 7.47 -4.62
C GLU A 128 5.83 7.96 -3.48
N GLY A 129 7.13 7.76 -3.65
CA GLY A 129 8.14 8.10 -2.64
C GLY A 129 8.42 7.01 -1.62
N TYR A 130 7.69 5.89 -1.64
CA TYR A 130 7.86 4.77 -0.71
C TYR A 130 8.32 3.51 -1.44
N CYS A 131 9.16 2.74 -0.77
CA CYS A 131 9.62 1.41 -1.11
C CYS A 131 9.92 1.21 -2.60
N ARG A 132 9.09 0.45 -3.32
CA ARG A 132 9.27 0.05 -4.71
C ARG A 132 8.71 1.04 -5.72
N SER A 133 7.77 1.89 -5.32
CA SER A 133 7.21 2.93 -6.20
C SER A 133 8.22 4.04 -6.50
N SER A 134 7.95 4.79 -7.57
CA SER A 134 8.81 5.89 -8.03
C SER A 134 9.22 6.83 -6.91
N LYS A 135 10.51 7.19 -6.87
CA LYS A 135 11.12 8.16 -5.95
C LYS A 135 11.87 9.27 -6.72
N SER A 136 11.61 9.37 -8.02
CA SER A 136 12.37 10.23 -8.95
C SER A 136 12.07 11.71 -8.78
N ARG A 137 10.88 12.07 -8.32
CA ARG A 137 10.51 13.48 -8.15
C ARG A 137 10.89 14.01 -6.77
N SER A 138 11.38 15.24 -6.74
CA SER A 138 11.62 15.97 -5.49
C SER A 138 10.32 16.61 -4.99
N ILE A 139 9.39 15.82 -4.49
CA ILE A 139 8.14 16.26 -3.88
C ILE A 139 8.02 15.78 -2.44
N ASN A 140 7.25 16.52 -1.65
CA ASN A 140 7.00 16.16 -0.26
C ASN A 140 5.94 15.08 -0.08
N PHE A 141 5.18 14.73 -1.12
CA PHE A 141 4.11 13.75 -1.13
C PHE A 141 3.07 13.97 -0.01
N ASN A 142 2.11 14.82 -0.27
CA ASN A 142 1.02 15.15 0.66
C ASN A 142 -0.16 14.15 0.56
N ILE A 143 -1.24 14.38 1.31
CA ILE A 143 -2.42 13.51 1.31
C ILE A 143 -3.11 13.50 -0.06
N ALA A 144 -3.15 14.63 -0.77
CA ALA A 144 -3.75 14.71 -2.10
C ALA A 144 -3.00 13.87 -3.14
N ASN A 145 -1.66 13.86 -3.10
CA ASN A 145 -0.86 12.97 -3.96
C ASN A 145 -1.18 11.49 -3.69
N GLY A 146 -1.44 11.13 -2.43
CA GLY A 146 -1.86 9.77 -2.09
C GLY A 146 -3.24 9.41 -2.65
N ALA A 147 -4.18 10.34 -2.69
CA ALA A 147 -5.47 10.12 -3.35
C ALA A 147 -5.32 9.98 -4.88
N ASP A 148 -4.37 10.69 -5.50
CA ASP A 148 -4.06 10.56 -6.93
C ASP A 148 -3.43 9.18 -7.23
N ASP A 149 -2.54 8.67 -6.37
CA ASP A 149 -2.02 7.30 -6.47
C ASP A 149 -3.15 6.27 -6.39
N LEU A 150 -4.08 6.44 -5.44
CA LEU A 150 -5.24 5.57 -5.29
C LEU A 150 -6.15 5.60 -6.52
N ALA A 151 -6.27 6.73 -7.20
CA ALA A 151 -7.06 6.84 -8.43
C ALA A 151 -6.49 5.95 -9.54
N ALA A 152 -5.17 5.92 -9.73
CA ALA A 152 -4.51 5.06 -10.71
C ALA A 152 -4.57 3.58 -10.31
N VAL A 153 -4.22 3.29 -9.05
CA VAL A 153 -4.21 1.93 -8.51
C VAL A 153 -5.60 1.30 -8.52
N SER A 154 -6.64 2.04 -8.10
CA SER A 154 -8.02 1.52 -8.12
C SER A 154 -8.49 1.21 -9.53
N ALA A 155 -8.19 2.05 -10.51
CA ALA A 155 -8.54 1.80 -11.92
C ALA A 155 -7.90 0.51 -12.44
N TYR A 156 -6.62 0.28 -12.12
CA TYR A 156 -5.91 -0.95 -12.47
C TYR A 156 -6.52 -2.18 -11.80
N ILE A 157 -6.78 -2.11 -10.48
CA ILE A 157 -7.34 -3.24 -9.72
C ILE A 157 -8.74 -3.58 -10.23
N LEU A 158 -9.63 -2.61 -10.41
CA LEU A 158 -10.99 -2.83 -10.91
C LEU A 158 -10.99 -3.49 -12.29
N LYS A 159 -10.10 -3.05 -13.21
CA LYS A 159 -9.90 -3.67 -14.52
C LYS A 159 -9.41 -5.12 -14.39
N THR A 160 -8.44 -5.38 -13.51
CA THR A 160 -7.81 -6.70 -13.32
C THR A 160 -8.77 -7.69 -12.69
N THR A 161 -9.52 -7.26 -11.67
CA THR A 161 -10.44 -8.10 -10.90
C THR A 161 -11.83 -8.18 -11.50
N LYS A 162 -12.15 -7.32 -12.48
CA LYS A 162 -13.49 -7.13 -13.07
C LYS A 162 -14.56 -6.75 -12.04
N GLN A 163 -14.14 -6.21 -10.90
CA GLN A 163 -15.03 -5.65 -9.90
C GLN A 163 -15.46 -4.24 -10.29
N LYS A 164 -16.62 -3.81 -9.80
CA LYS A 164 -17.12 -2.42 -10.00
C LYS A 164 -16.62 -1.47 -8.93
N GLN A 165 -16.42 -1.99 -7.73
CA GLN A 165 -16.07 -1.23 -6.53
C GLN A 165 -15.06 -1.99 -5.67
N LEU A 166 -14.32 -1.27 -4.85
CA LEU A 166 -13.36 -1.78 -3.87
C LEU A 166 -13.86 -1.51 -2.46
N MET A 167 -13.52 -2.39 -1.55
CA MET A 167 -13.49 -2.11 -0.13
C MET A 167 -12.16 -1.45 0.20
N LEU A 168 -12.16 -0.40 1.02
CA LEU A 168 -10.95 0.31 1.40
C LEU A 168 -10.67 0.15 2.89
N TYR A 169 -9.41 -0.07 3.22
CA TYR A 169 -8.90 0.09 4.57
C TYR A 169 -7.74 1.06 4.55
N GLY A 170 -7.82 2.12 5.33
CA GLY A 170 -6.72 3.07 5.50
C GLY A 170 -6.24 3.15 6.93
N LEU A 171 -4.92 3.15 7.13
CA LEU A 171 -4.29 3.29 8.44
C LEU A 171 -3.62 4.65 8.58
N SER A 172 -3.96 5.42 9.63
CA SER A 172 -3.31 6.71 9.94
C SER A 172 -3.46 7.71 8.77
N SER A 173 -2.38 8.26 8.21
CA SER A 173 -2.46 9.09 7.00
C SER A 173 -3.00 8.32 5.79
N GLY A 174 -2.95 6.99 5.79
CA GLY A 174 -3.62 6.14 4.81
C GLY A 174 -5.15 6.26 4.88
N ALA A 175 -5.70 6.44 6.08
CA ALA A 175 -7.12 6.71 6.27
C ALA A 175 -7.54 8.05 5.65
N LEU A 176 -6.71 9.10 5.79
CA LEU A 176 -6.94 10.40 5.13
C LEU A 176 -6.87 10.30 3.61
N LYS A 177 -5.88 9.59 3.07
CA LYS A 177 -5.76 9.34 1.62
C LYS A 177 -6.98 8.60 1.08
N ALA A 178 -7.40 7.53 1.79
CA ALA A 178 -8.56 6.72 1.42
C ALA A 178 -9.87 7.52 1.50
N ALA A 179 -10.06 8.36 2.54
CA ALA A 179 -11.22 9.24 2.68
C ALA A 179 -11.29 10.26 1.55
N LEU A 180 -10.18 10.96 1.26
CA LEU A 180 -10.10 11.93 0.17
C LEU A 180 -10.31 11.26 -1.21
N PHE A 181 -9.79 10.06 -1.41
CA PHE A 181 -10.05 9.28 -2.62
C PHE A 181 -11.53 8.92 -2.74
N ALA A 182 -12.16 8.42 -1.67
CA ALA A 182 -13.59 8.07 -1.66
C ALA A 182 -14.50 9.29 -1.89
N GLU A 183 -14.09 10.47 -1.43
CA GLU A 183 -14.77 11.74 -1.74
C GLU A 183 -14.71 12.07 -3.24
N ARG A 184 -13.55 11.85 -3.89
CA ARG A 184 -13.32 12.17 -5.30
C ARG A 184 -13.90 11.13 -6.27
N PHE A 185 -13.92 9.85 -5.87
CA PHE A 185 -14.32 8.71 -6.71
C PHE A 185 -15.31 7.79 -5.97
N PRO A 186 -16.48 8.32 -5.53
CA PRO A 186 -17.44 7.55 -4.74
C PRO A 186 -17.98 6.32 -5.47
N GLU A 187 -18.01 6.34 -6.80
CA GLU A 187 -18.47 5.23 -7.63
C GLU A 187 -17.55 3.99 -7.57
N ARG A 188 -16.30 4.16 -7.12
CA ARG A 188 -15.32 3.07 -7.02
C ARG A 188 -15.25 2.44 -5.63
N VAL A 189 -15.98 2.98 -4.65
CA VAL A 189 -15.88 2.57 -3.24
C VAL A 189 -17.16 1.89 -2.80
N ASN A 190 -17.03 0.63 -2.36
CA ASN A 190 -18.12 -0.14 -1.77
C ASN A 190 -18.29 0.19 -0.27
N ARG A 191 -17.20 0.09 0.51
CA ARG A 191 -17.12 0.37 1.95
C ARG A 191 -15.74 0.90 2.29
N ILE A 192 -15.62 1.70 3.35
CA ILE A 192 -14.34 2.25 3.80
C ILE A 192 -14.18 2.15 5.31
N ALA A 193 -13.09 1.51 5.76
CA ALA A 193 -12.65 1.48 7.14
C ALA A 193 -11.49 2.47 7.33
N LEU A 194 -11.67 3.42 8.24
CA LEU A 194 -10.72 4.48 8.58
C LEU A 194 -10.13 4.17 9.97
N ASP A 195 -8.95 3.57 10.00
CA ASP A 195 -8.27 3.18 11.23
C ASP A 195 -7.20 4.20 11.62
N ALA A 196 -7.09 4.49 12.92
CA ALA A 196 -6.21 5.52 13.45
C ALA A 196 -6.36 6.87 12.70
N PHE A 197 -7.61 7.20 12.37
CA PHE A 197 -8.01 8.36 11.60
C PHE A 197 -7.99 9.64 12.46
N VAL A 198 -7.84 10.77 11.81
CA VAL A 198 -7.99 12.12 12.39
C VAL A 198 -8.66 13.02 11.36
N TRP A 199 -9.53 13.94 11.82
CA TRP A 199 -10.21 14.86 10.92
C TRP A 199 -9.60 16.27 10.95
N THR A 200 -9.81 17.02 12.04
CA THR A 200 -9.26 18.38 12.21
C THR A 200 -7.97 18.40 13.03
N GLY A 201 -7.75 17.34 13.81
CA GLY A 201 -6.64 17.24 14.76
C GLY A 201 -6.82 18.10 16.01
N GLU A 202 -8.03 18.59 16.29
CA GLU A 202 -8.35 19.29 17.54
C GLU A 202 -8.22 18.34 18.72
N GLY A 203 -7.45 18.72 19.73
CA GLY A 203 -7.20 17.92 20.94
C GLY A 203 -6.41 16.64 20.70
N SER A 204 -5.61 16.55 19.62
CA SER A 204 -4.71 15.44 19.37
C SER A 204 -3.35 15.64 20.05
N PRO A 205 -3.01 14.84 21.07
CA PRO A 205 -1.69 14.97 21.74
C PRO A 205 -0.53 14.73 20.79
N THR A 206 -0.70 13.76 19.87
CA THR A 206 0.34 13.43 18.86
C THR A 206 0.57 14.59 17.90
N LEU A 207 -0.49 15.23 17.40
CA LEU A 207 -0.34 16.34 16.44
C LEU A 207 0.12 17.62 17.12
N GLU A 208 -0.27 17.89 18.36
CA GLU A 208 0.24 19.00 19.14
C GLU A 208 1.78 18.90 19.31
N ASN A 209 2.29 17.72 19.61
CA ASN A 209 3.73 17.50 19.69
C ASN A 209 4.43 17.62 18.33
N ARG A 210 3.78 17.21 17.23
CA ARG A 210 4.31 17.40 15.87
C ARG A 210 4.33 18.88 15.47
N ARG A 211 3.29 19.65 15.79
CA ARG A 211 3.25 21.09 15.49
C ARG A 211 4.42 21.86 16.11
N LYS A 212 4.84 21.50 17.32
CA LYS A 212 6.03 22.07 17.97
C LYS A 212 7.32 21.85 17.18
N ARG A 213 7.36 20.82 16.35
CA ARG A 213 8.52 20.39 15.56
C ARG A 213 8.30 20.57 14.06
N ILE A 214 7.31 21.35 13.62
CA ILE A 214 6.94 21.44 12.20
C ILE A 214 8.08 21.93 11.32
N GLY A 215 8.99 22.78 11.84
CA GLY A 215 10.17 23.27 11.14
C GLY A 215 11.13 22.16 10.70
N GLU A 216 11.10 20.99 11.34
CA GLU A 216 11.94 19.85 10.95
C GLU A 216 11.47 19.21 9.62
N TRP A 217 10.22 19.42 9.23
CA TRP A 217 9.62 18.75 8.08
C TRP A 217 9.15 19.69 6.98
N SER A 218 8.75 20.93 7.30
CA SER A 218 8.19 21.86 6.34
C SER A 218 9.19 22.35 5.28
N GLY A 219 10.48 22.30 5.60
CA GLY A 219 11.57 22.69 4.69
C GLY A 219 12.19 21.55 3.89
N THR A 220 11.71 20.30 4.05
CA THR A 220 12.31 19.13 3.40
C THR A 220 11.24 18.23 2.76
N ASN A 221 11.58 17.60 1.64
CA ASN A 221 10.68 16.66 0.98
C ASN A 221 10.73 15.24 1.58
N ARG A 222 11.81 14.92 2.29
CA ARG A 222 12.01 13.59 2.90
C ARG A 222 12.58 13.72 4.30
N ARG A 223 12.23 12.78 5.16
CA ARG A 223 12.78 12.59 6.51
C ARG A 223 13.36 11.20 6.65
N GLY A 224 14.45 11.09 7.39
CA GLY A 224 15.04 9.80 7.78
C GLY A 224 14.09 8.98 8.65
N ILE A 225 14.19 7.68 8.52
CA ILE A 225 13.56 6.71 9.44
C ILE A 225 14.64 5.76 9.96
N ASP A 226 14.54 5.45 11.24
CA ASP A 226 15.42 4.51 11.92
C ASP A 226 14.62 3.58 12.85
N ARG A 227 15.31 2.61 13.44
CA ARG A 227 14.70 1.64 14.34
C ARG A 227 14.03 2.29 15.54
N ALA A 228 14.68 3.29 16.14
CA ALA A 228 14.15 3.98 17.32
C ALA A 228 12.85 4.71 16.99
N MET A 229 12.80 5.39 15.85
CA MET A 229 11.57 6.04 15.37
C MET A 229 10.46 5.03 15.13
N ILE A 230 10.74 3.89 14.49
CA ILE A 230 9.75 2.83 14.24
C ILE A 230 9.23 2.25 15.55
N GLN A 231 10.13 1.92 16.48
CA GLN A 231 9.75 1.41 17.81
C GLN A 231 8.91 2.42 18.60
N SER A 232 9.16 3.72 18.44
CA SER A 232 8.39 4.78 19.10
C SER A 232 6.91 4.81 18.69
N ILE A 233 6.55 4.26 17.53
CA ILE A 233 5.15 4.16 17.11
C ILE A 233 4.35 3.29 18.07
N PHE A 234 4.97 2.27 18.65
CA PHE A 234 4.35 1.30 19.55
C PHE A 234 4.40 1.71 21.04
N THR A 235 5.14 2.74 21.36
CA THR A 235 5.36 3.12 22.78
C THR A 235 4.91 4.52 23.13
N ARG A 236 4.81 5.42 22.13
CA ARG A 236 4.51 6.85 22.36
C ARG A 236 3.15 7.11 22.97
N ASP A 237 2.13 6.32 22.58
CA ASP A 237 0.75 6.51 23.05
C ASP A 237 0.47 5.65 24.27
N HIS A 238 0.88 4.37 24.26
CA HIS A 238 0.78 3.46 25.40
C HIS A 238 1.76 2.29 25.23
N PRO A 239 2.79 2.15 26.09
CA PRO A 239 3.74 1.05 25.99
C PRO A 239 3.10 -0.29 26.37
N GLY A 240 3.59 -1.38 25.76
CA GLY A 240 3.18 -2.76 26.10
C GLY A 240 2.00 -3.31 25.32
N THR A 241 1.42 -2.56 24.39
CA THR A 241 0.34 -3.03 23.49
C THR A 241 0.83 -4.03 22.43
N ALA A 242 2.12 -4.00 22.07
CA ALA A 242 2.73 -4.91 21.09
C ALA A 242 3.82 -5.79 21.70
N ASP A 243 4.04 -6.96 21.10
CA ASP A 243 5.15 -7.85 21.46
C ASP A 243 6.46 -7.37 20.83
N ALA A 244 7.57 -7.49 21.56
CA ALA A 244 8.87 -7.01 21.11
C ALA A 244 9.37 -7.68 19.83
N ASP A 245 9.10 -8.97 19.62
CA ASP A 245 9.45 -9.69 18.41
C ASP A 245 8.66 -9.21 17.18
N VAL A 246 7.39 -8.85 17.35
CA VAL A 246 6.57 -8.25 16.30
C VAL A 246 7.10 -6.86 15.94
N VAL A 247 7.40 -6.03 16.94
CA VAL A 247 7.96 -4.69 16.73
C VAL A 247 9.31 -4.76 16.02
N ASN A 248 10.16 -5.72 16.38
CA ASN A 248 11.45 -5.92 15.73
C ASN A 248 11.30 -6.41 14.29
N ALA A 249 10.45 -7.42 14.03
CA ALA A 249 10.17 -7.90 12.69
C ALA A 249 9.60 -6.79 11.79
N PHE A 250 8.75 -5.93 12.34
CA PHE A 250 8.19 -4.78 11.65
C PHE A 250 9.27 -3.76 11.28
N ALA A 251 10.16 -3.43 12.23
CA ALA A 251 11.28 -2.54 11.98
C ALA A 251 12.25 -3.09 10.93
N ASP A 252 12.57 -4.40 10.99
CA ASP A 252 13.43 -5.06 10.01
C ASP A 252 12.81 -5.03 8.61
N ALA A 253 11.51 -5.30 8.50
CA ALA A 253 10.81 -5.28 7.22
C ALA A 253 10.80 -3.88 6.58
N ILE A 254 10.60 -2.82 7.38
CA ILE A 254 10.60 -1.44 6.89
C ILE A 254 12.01 -1.01 6.46
N LEU A 255 13.00 -1.18 7.33
CA LEU A 255 14.36 -0.68 7.11
C LEU A 255 15.10 -1.41 5.97
N LYS A 256 14.65 -2.61 5.62
CA LYS A 256 15.10 -3.32 4.42
C LYS A 256 14.69 -2.59 3.12
N LEU A 257 13.61 -1.82 3.14
CA LEU A 257 12.99 -1.20 1.97
C LEU A 257 13.25 0.30 1.88
N ASP A 258 13.23 0.99 3.02
CA ASP A 258 13.37 2.44 3.09
C ASP A 258 14.27 2.88 4.24
N SER A 259 15.13 3.87 3.98
CA SER A 259 15.87 4.62 5.00
C SER A 259 15.31 6.05 5.20
N SER A 260 14.43 6.47 4.32
CA SER A 260 13.74 7.76 4.40
C SER A 260 12.37 7.68 3.71
N VAL A 261 11.45 8.53 4.16
CA VAL A 261 10.08 8.62 3.61
C VAL A 261 9.69 10.09 3.39
N PRO A 262 8.70 10.35 2.52
CA PRO A 262 8.20 11.70 2.30
C PRO A 262 7.68 12.39 3.56
N THR A 263 7.76 13.72 3.61
CA THR A 263 7.34 14.55 4.76
C THR A 263 5.91 15.07 4.64
N GLY A 264 5.35 15.18 3.44
CA GLY A 264 4.12 15.92 3.19
C GLY A 264 2.90 15.45 3.97
N SER A 265 2.73 14.12 4.16
CA SER A 265 1.64 13.62 5.00
C SER A 265 1.79 14.03 6.47
N TYR A 266 3.01 14.21 6.98
CA TYR A 266 3.26 14.75 8.33
C TYR A 266 2.91 16.23 8.40
N VAL A 267 3.28 16.99 7.36
CA VAL A 267 2.96 18.43 7.26
C VAL A 267 1.45 18.62 7.20
N ASP A 268 0.76 17.90 6.31
CA ASP A 268 -0.70 17.99 6.19
C ASP A 268 -1.40 17.68 7.52
N MET A 269 -1.04 16.56 8.15
CA MET A 269 -1.65 16.18 9.44
C MET A 269 -1.35 17.17 10.56
N SER A 270 -0.25 17.90 10.47
CA SER A 270 0.15 18.85 11.53
C SER A 270 -0.51 20.22 11.37
N ILE A 271 -0.63 20.74 10.15
CA ILE A 271 -1.02 22.14 9.91
C ILE A 271 -2.07 22.38 8.82
N ASN A 272 -2.42 21.36 8.00
CA ASN A 272 -3.33 21.52 6.86
C ASN A 272 -4.67 20.77 7.01
N LEU A 273 -4.96 20.21 8.19
CA LEU A 273 -6.25 19.56 8.43
C LEU A 273 -7.38 20.59 8.55
N PRO A 274 -8.60 20.27 8.11
CA PRO A 274 -9.04 19.00 7.52
C PRO A 274 -8.73 18.92 6.02
N VAL A 275 -8.38 17.73 5.52
CA VAL A 275 -8.11 17.46 4.09
C VAL A 275 -9.25 16.71 3.39
N CYS A 276 -10.26 16.28 4.10
CA CYS A 276 -11.44 15.61 3.57
C CYS A 276 -12.71 16.08 4.28
N GLN A 277 -13.85 15.94 3.60
CA GLN A 277 -15.15 16.44 4.05
C GLN A 277 -16.10 15.26 4.26
N PRO A 278 -16.57 15.00 5.50
CA PRO A 278 -17.42 13.85 5.79
C PRO A 278 -18.73 13.85 4.98
N GLU A 279 -19.31 15.01 4.71
CA GLU A 279 -20.55 15.17 3.96
C GLU A 279 -20.46 14.66 2.51
N LYS A 280 -19.24 14.51 1.97
CA LYS A 280 -19.00 14.02 0.62
C LYS A 280 -18.76 12.51 0.54
N LEU A 281 -18.56 11.81 1.67
CA LEU A 281 -18.39 10.36 1.70
C LEU A 281 -19.74 9.66 1.54
N LYS A 282 -19.98 9.08 0.37
CA LYS A 282 -21.24 8.40 0.03
C LYS A 282 -21.29 6.93 0.45
N ALA A 283 -20.12 6.28 0.47
CA ALA A 283 -20.00 4.87 0.86
C ALA A 283 -20.27 4.66 2.35
N PRO A 284 -20.66 3.46 2.80
CA PRO A 284 -20.61 3.06 4.19
C PRO A 284 -19.24 3.29 4.81
N VAL A 285 -19.20 3.87 6.02
CA VAL A 285 -17.96 4.25 6.72
C VAL A 285 -17.88 3.61 8.08
N MET A 286 -16.74 2.98 8.38
CA MET A 286 -16.39 2.61 9.75
C MET A 286 -15.18 3.40 10.22
N ILE A 287 -15.32 4.11 11.34
CA ILE A 287 -14.20 4.73 12.05
C ILE A 287 -13.74 3.76 13.12
N MET A 288 -12.47 3.37 13.06
CA MET A 288 -11.82 2.49 14.03
C MET A 288 -10.81 3.29 14.84
N ARG A 289 -10.91 3.19 16.16
CA ARG A 289 -10.02 3.88 17.09
C ARG A 289 -9.47 2.92 18.13
N GLY A 290 -8.15 2.83 18.24
CA GLY A 290 -7.52 2.21 19.39
C GLY A 290 -7.84 2.99 20.68
N GLN A 291 -8.09 2.27 21.77
CA GLN A 291 -8.35 2.87 23.10
C GLN A 291 -7.30 3.91 23.47
N PHE A 292 -6.03 3.61 23.19
CA PHE A 292 -4.88 4.41 23.58
C PHE A 292 -4.31 5.28 22.43
N ASP A 293 -4.94 5.27 21.24
CA ASP A 293 -4.43 6.04 20.11
C ASP A 293 -4.54 7.55 20.34
N GLY A 294 -3.41 8.23 20.38
CA GLY A 294 -3.31 9.68 20.61
C GLY A 294 -3.42 10.53 19.35
N ILE A 295 -3.69 9.94 18.17
CA ILE A 295 -3.71 10.69 16.91
C ILE A 295 -4.90 11.65 16.78
N ALA A 296 -6.03 11.33 17.43
CA ALA A 296 -7.24 12.15 17.41
C ALA A 296 -7.94 12.13 18.78
N SER A 297 -8.64 13.20 19.12
CA SER A 297 -9.56 13.20 20.24
C SER A 297 -10.89 12.49 19.90
N PHE A 298 -11.60 11.99 20.90
CA PHE A 298 -12.95 11.46 20.68
C PHE A 298 -13.88 12.51 20.06
N LYS A 299 -13.79 13.75 20.53
CA LYS A 299 -14.61 14.87 20.02
C LYS A 299 -14.39 15.08 18.52
N ASP A 300 -13.15 15.08 18.07
CA ASP A 300 -12.81 15.24 16.64
C ASP A 300 -13.44 14.13 15.78
N LEU A 301 -13.32 12.89 16.22
CA LEU A 301 -13.86 11.74 15.49
C LEU A 301 -15.39 11.66 15.53
N LEU A 302 -16.02 11.98 16.67
CA LEU A 302 -17.48 12.00 16.78
C LEU A 302 -18.10 13.12 15.96
N ASN A 303 -17.47 14.29 15.89
CA ASN A 303 -17.89 15.37 15.02
C ASN A 303 -17.83 14.98 13.54
N TYR A 304 -16.80 14.23 13.14
CA TYR A 304 -16.70 13.68 11.78
C TYR A 304 -17.81 12.64 11.53
N PHE A 305 -17.99 11.70 12.47
CA PHE A 305 -18.97 10.62 12.39
C PHE A 305 -20.41 11.15 12.26
N GLU A 306 -20.76 12.16 13.02
CA GLU A 306 -22.10 12.78 12.99
C GLU A 306 -22.44 13.29 11.58
N LYS A 307 -21.48 13.90 10.90
CA LYS A 307 -21.64 14.53 9.57
C LYS A 307 -21.64 13.56 8.39
N LEU A 308 -21.32 12.28 8.60
CA LEU A 308 -21.37 11.28 7.55
C LEU A 308 -22.81 11.07 7.06
N PRO A 309 -23.11 11.21 5.76
CA PRO A 309 -24.48 11.18 5.25
C PRO A 309 -25.07 9.78 5.15
N ASN A 310 -24.22 8.73 4.97
CA ASN A 310 -24.70 7.37 4.85
C ASN A 310 -25.12 6.81 6.22
N PRO A 311 -26.35 6.28 6.37
CA PRO A 311 -26.80 5.70 7.64
C PRO A 311 -26.08 4.39 8.00
N ASP A 312 -25.49 3.67 7.03
CA ASP A 312 -24.60 2.54 7.29
C ASP A 312 -23.22 3.07 7.69
N LYS A 313 -23.12 3.53 8.95
CA LYS A 313 -21.89 4.07 9.52
C LYS A 313 -21.65 3.51 10.92
N ARG A 314 -20.38 3.30 11.27
CA ARG A 314 -19.95 2.71 12.54
C ARG A 314 -18.82 3.51 13.17
N PHE A 315 -18.84 3.60 14.47
CA PHE A 315 -17.75 4.09 15.30
C PHE A 315 -17.37 3.00 16.30
N VAL A 316 -16.12 2.52 16.22
CA VAL A 316 -15.65 1.41 17.04
C VAL A 316 -14.42 1.82 17.84
N VAL A 317 -14.44 1.57 19.14
CA VAL A 317 -13.28 1.69 20.02
C VAL A 317 -12.74 0.29 20.31
N MET A 318 -11.47 0.05 20.01
CA MET A 318 -10.81 -1.24 20.19
C MET A 318 -10.06 -1.24 21.53
N PRO A 319 -10.49 -2.04 22.52
CA PRO A 319 -9.87 -2.05 23.85
C PRO A 319 -8.44 -2.60 23.79
N GLY A 320 -7.52 -1.97 24.55
CA GLY A 320 -6.14 -2.39 24.66
C GLY A 320 -5.30 -2.22 23.38
N VAL A 321 -5.80 -1.44 22.41
CA VAL A 321 -5.15 -1.14 21.13
C VAL A 321 -4.68 0.31 21.14
N ALA A 322 -3.49 0.59 20.60
CA ALA A 322 -2.94 1.91 20.37
C ALA A 322 -2.94 2.26 18.87
N HIS A 323 -1.90 2.92 18.36
CA HIS A 323 -1.89 3.46 17.00
C HIS A 323 -1.65 2.42 15.89
N SER A 324 -0.89 1.36 16.18
CA SER A 324 -0.49 0.36 15.17
C SER A 324 -1.34 -0.90 15.25
N SER A 325 -2.64 -0.74 15.21
CA SER A 325 -3.69 -1.73 15.53
C SER A 325 -3.44 -3.14 14.94
N LEU A 326 -2.94 -3.23 13.70
CA LEU A 326 -2.66 -4.49 13.00
C LEU A 326 -1.42 -5.25 13.51
N HIS A 327 -0.63 -4.66 14.41
CA HIS A 327 0.63 -5.23 14.91
C HIS A 327 0.64 -5.37 16.43
N GLU A 328 -0.51 -5.24 17.07
CA GLU A 328 -0.64 -5.25 18.53
C GLU A 328 -1.24 -6.57 19.03
N LYS A 329 -1.15 -6.80 20.34
CA LYS A 329 -1.56 -8.06 20.98
C LYS A 329 -3.05 -8.38 20.76
N ASN A 330 -3.87 -7.34 20.71
CA ASN A 330 -5.34 -7.46 20.52
C ASN A 330 -5.76 -7.47 19.04
N LEU A 331 -4.87 -7.88 18.13
CA LEU A 331 -5.10 -8.00 16.69
C LEU A 331 -6.40 -8.76 16.34
N SER A 332 -6.76 -9.78 17.11
CA SER A 332 -8.00 -10.53 16.89
C SER A 332 -9.27 -9.68 16.99
N ILE A 333 -9.26 -8.66 17.86
CA ILE A 333 -10.37 -7.69 17.96
C ILE A 333 -10.45 -6.87 16.67
N VAL A 334 -9.29 -6.41 16.17
CA VAL A 334 -9.21 -5.61 14.94
C VAL A 334 -9.75 -6.40 13.75
N TYR A 335 -9.34 -7.65 13.60
CA TYR A 335 -9.82 -8.52 12.53
C TYR A 335 -11.32 -8.78 12.63
N ASN A 336 -11.84 -9.11 13.80
CA ASN A 336 -13.27 -9.35 14.00
C ASN A 336 -14.11 -8.13 13.58
N VAL A 337 -13.69 -6.93 13.97
CA VAL A 337 -14.35 -5.67 13.60
C VAL A 337 -14.34 -5.45 12.09
N LEU A 338 -13.19 -5.66 11.43
CA LEU A 338 -13.05 -5.51 9.98
C LEU A 338 -13.83 -6.57 9.21
N GLU A 339 -13.77 -7.84 9.63
CA GLU A 339 -14.53 -8.92 9.01
C GLU A 339 -16.03 -8.65 9.05
N SER A 340 -16.54 -8.27 10.22
CA SER A 340 -17.96 -7.93 10.38
C SER A 340 -18.37 -6.79 9.45
N PHE A 341 -17.55 -5.76 9.31
CA PHE A 341 -17.87 -4.61 8.46
C PHE A 341 -17.80 -4.95 6.96
N PHE A 342 -16.75 -5.66 6.52
CA PHE A 342 -16.59 -5.98 5.11
C PHE A 342 -17.54 -7.08 4.61
N GLN A 343 -18.09 -7.88 5.50
CA GLN A 343 -19.08 -8.92 5.17
C GLN A 343 -20.53 -8.50 5.43
N GLU A 344 -20.75 -7.26 5.84
CA GLU A 344 -22.10 -6.75 6.09
C GLU A 344 -22.95 -6.83 4.82
N PRO A 345 -24.14 -7.44 4.89
CA PRO A 345 -25.09 -7.40 3.79
C PRO A 345 -25.62 -5.98 3.58
N SER A 346 -25.97 -5.66 2.33
CA SER A 346 -26.65 -4.40 2.05
C SER A 346 -28.00 -4.36 2.79
N PRO A 347 -28.42 -3.21 3.34
CA PRO A 347 -29.72 -3.07 3.94
C PRO A 347 -30.84 -3.44 2.97
N VAL A 348 -31.84 -4.18 3.46
CA VAL A 348 -33.04 -4.53 2.67
C VAL A 348 -34.04 -3.38 2.62
N TYR A 349 -34.01 -2.54 3.65
CA TYR A 349 -34.85 -1.35 3.76
C TYR A 349 -33.97 -0.14 4.08
N VAL A 350 -34.15 0.95 3.36
CA VAL A 350 -33.35 2.18 3.50
C VAL A 350 -34.18 3.46 3.71
N GLY A 351 -35.51 3.33 3.90
CA GLY A 351 -36.45 4.43 4.07
C GLY A 351 -37.27 4.75 2.85
#